data_38cb0338c9a80d3b4a927846baa0bb3e
#
_entry.id   38cb0338c9a80d3b4a927846baa0bb3e
#
_cell.length_a   1.000
_cell.length_b   1.000
_cell.length_c   1.000
_cell.angle_alpha   90.00
_cell.angle_beta   90.00
_cell.angle_gamma   90.00
#
_symmetry.space_group_name_H-M   'P 1'
#
loop_
_entity.id
_entity.type
_entity.pdbx_description
1 polymer ?
#
loop_
_entity_poly.entity_id
_entity_poly.type
_entity_poly.pdbx_seq_one_letter_code
_entity_poly.pdbx_strand_id
1 'polypeptide(L)'
;MGLKQRSAVLSGGRVWLAICFVLALCSQGGAQAEQRIEVAIKDFAFVTKQIPLRLGVATVITITNEDQERHDFGSTMFDGLPTRVESGGIVSYGRGIGGVFLDGKKSAVIRFVMERPGRHEFRCSIHQNM
;
A
#
# COMPACT_ATOMS: atom_id res chain seq x y z
N MET A 1 33.80 55.20 56.41
CA MET A 1 32.80 54.14 56.69
C MET A 1 32.28 53.71 55.31
N GLY A 2 32.76 52.58 54.76
CA GLY A 2 32.40 52.08 53.46
C GLY A 2 31.44 50.91 53.58
N LEU A 3 30.28 51.03 52.95
CA LEU A 3 29.36 49.88 52.79
C LEU A 3 29.71 49.16 51.51
N LYS A 4 30.10 47.93 51.63
CA LYS A 4 30.44 47.01 50.58
C LYS A 4 29.17 46.27 50.12
N GLN A 5 28.62 46.68 48.98
CA GLN A 5 27.52 45.91 48.35
C GLN A 5 28.10 44.62 47.70
N ARG A 6 27.55 43.50 48.11
CA ARG A 6 27.82 42.19 47.48
C ARG A 6 26.74 41.94 46.42
N SER A 7 27.13 41.93 45.17
CA SER A 7 26.29 41.49 44.07
C SER A 7 26.23 39.95 44.10
N ALA A 8 25.02 39.43 44.27
CA ALA A 8 24.74 38.00 44.06
C ALA A 8 24.50 37.74 42.57
N VAL A 9 25.41 37.01 41.97
CA VAL A 9 25.26 36.48 40.60
C VAL A 9 24.39 35.23 40.67
N LEU A 10 23.15 35.32 40.22
CA LEU A 10 22.29 34.18 40.02
C LEU A 10 22.69 33.45 38.74
N SER A 11 23.31 32.30 38.91
CA SER A 11 23.61 31.33 37.87
C SER A 11 22.31 30.67 37.39
N GLY A 12 21.67 31.25 36.39
CA GLY A 12 20.47 30.73 35.74
C GLY A 12 20.76 30.19 34.34
N GLY A 13 21.63 29.20 34.19
CA GLY A 13 22.08 28.76 32.88
C GLY A 13 22.05 27.27 32.59
N ARG A 14 21.26 26.45 33.28
CA ARG A 14 21.34 24.99 33.09
C ARG A 14 20.02 24.23 32.90
N VAL A 15 18.88 24.91 32.92
CA VAL A 15 17.56 24.24 32.87
C VAL A 15 16.95 24.21 31.47
N TRP A 16 17.41 25.02 30.53
CA TRP A 16 16.81 25.13 29.19
C TRP A 16 17.27 24.10 28.14
N LEU A 17 18.36 23.38 28.39
CA LEU A 17 18.90 22.38 27.46
C LEU A 17 18.27 20.98 27.58
N ALA A 18 17.55 20.70 28.68
CA ALA A 18 16.95 19.39 28.90
C ALA A 18 15.56 19.23 28.26
N ILE A 19 14.86 20.33 27.95
CA ILE A 19 13.47 20.29 27.44
C ILE A 19 13.43 20.11 25.92
N CYS A 20 14.47 20.52 25.19
CA CYS A 20 14.49 20.34 23.72
C CYS A 20 14.80 18.92 23.25
N PHE A 21 15.31 18.04 24.11
CA PHE A 21 15.71 16.68 23.70
C PHE A 21 14.57 15.66 23.76
N VAL A 22 13.48 15.98 24.48
CA VAL A 22 12.33 15.06 24.62
C VAL A 22 11.32 15.19 23.48
N LEU A 23 11.32 16.30 22.75
CA LEU A 23 10.37 16.52 21.64
C LEU A 23 10.83 15.96 20.28
N ALA A 24 12.04 15.46 20.16
CA ALA A 24 12.58 14.94 18.89
C ALA A 24 12.32 13.44 18.66
N LEU A 25 11.66 12.74 19.59
CA LEU A 25 11.46 11.28 19.52
C LEU A 25 10.05 10.85 19.03
N CYS A 26 9.18 11.78 18.67
CA CYS A 26 7.78 11.47 18.32
C CYS A 26 7.40 11.66 16.86
N SER A 27 8.28 11.45 15.90
CA SER A 27 7.85 11.46 14.50
C SER A 27 8.66 10.53 13.60
N GLN A 28 8.70 9.25 13.97
CA GLN A 28 8.90 8.19 13.02
C GLN A 28 7.58 7.45 12.80
N GLY A 29 6.59 8.16 12.33
CA GLY A 29 5.47 7.57 11.62
C GLY A 29 6.02 7.03 10.30
N GLY A 30 6.73 5.92 10.34
CA GLY A 30 7.16 5.22 9.14
C GLY A 30 5.94 4.89 8.32
N ALA A 31 5.78 5.49 7.14
CA ALA A 31 4.78 5.09 6.18
C ALA A 31 4.93 3.58 6.01
N GLN A 32 3.88 2.84 6.37
CA GLN A 32 3.92 1.38 6.28
C GLN A 32 4.19 0.99 4.82
N ALA A 33 5.26 0.24 4.58
CA ALA A 33 5.67 -0.13 3.24
C ALA A 33 4.52 -0.85 2.50
N GLU A 34 4.26 -0.41 1.28
CA GLU A 34 3.27 -1.00 0.37
C GLU A 34 3.56 -2.50 0.18
N GLN A 35 2.53 -3.34 0.24
CA GLN A 35 2.67 -4.75 -0.08
C GLN A 35 2.41 -5.00 -1.56
N ARG A 36 3.20 -5.88 -2.19
CA ARG A 36 3.17 -6.12 -3.63
C ARG A 36 2.91 -7.58 -3.93
N ILE A 37 2.07 -7.81 -4.93
CA ILE A 37 1.71 -9.14 -5.44
C ILE A 37 1.89 -9.12 -6.94
N GLU A 38 2.61 -10.12 -7.45
CA GLU A 38 2.76 -10.38 -8.87
C GLU A 38 1.87 -11.56 -9.25
N VAL A 39 1.08 -11.39 -10.31
CA VAL A 39 0.24 -12.42 -10.89
C VAL A 39 0.55 -12.52 -12.38
N ALA A 40 0.93 -13.69 -12.84
CA ALA A 40 1.01 -13.98 -14.26
C ALA A 40 -0.21 -14.80 -14.69
N ILE A 41 -0.75 -14.50 -15.87
CA ILE A 41 -1.70 -15.36 -16.57
C ILE A 41 -0.90 -16.08 -17.64
N LYS A 42 -0.78 -17.39 -17.52
CA LYS A 42 0.06 -18.19 -18.39
C LYS A 42 -0.55 -19.58 -18.59
N ASP A 43 -0.58 -20.03 -19.82
CA ASP A 43 -1.13 -21.35 -20.20
C ASP A 43 -2.54 -21.56 -19.64
N PHE A 44 -3.40 -20.52 -19.71
CA PHE A 44 -4.76 -20.49 -19.18
C PHE A 44 -4.84 -20.76 -17.65
N ALA A 45 -3.86 -20.26 -16.91
CA ALA A 45 -3.83 -20.38 -15.45
C ALA A 45 -3.29 -19.11 -14.79
N PHE A 46 -3.75 -18.85 -13.56
CA PHE A 46 -3.16 -17.82 -12.70
C PHE A 46 -1.96 -18.39 -11.95
N VAL A 47 -0.82 -17.78 -12.17
CA VAL A 47 0.44 -18.13 -11.51
C VAL A 47 0.83 -17.00 -10.57
N THR A 48 0.83 -17.27 -9.28
CA THR A 48 1.24 -16.31 -8.26
C THR A 48 1.84 -17.00 -7.05
N LYS A 49 2.68 -16.29 -6.33
CA LYS A 49 3.13 -16.69 -5.01
C LYS A 49 2.08 -16.24 -4.00
N GLN A 50 1.43 -17.18 -3.34
CA GLN A 50 0.47 -16.88 -2.28
C GLN A 50 1.18 -16.26 -1.08
N ILE A 51 0.75 -15.07 -0.68
CA ILE A 51 1.19 -14.39 0.53
C ILE A 51 -0.04 -13.91 1.30
N PRO A 52 -0.06 -14.03 2.63
CA PRO A 52 -1.11 -13.42 3.43
C PRO A 52 -1.08 -11.89 3.27
N LEU A 53 -2.23 -11.30 2.94
CA LEU A 53 -2.35 -9.85 2.89
C LEU A 53 -2.52 -9.28 4.29
N ARG A 54 -1.77 -8.22 4.57
CA ARG A 54 -1.93 -7.43 5.80
C ARG A 54 -3.09 -6.46 5.63
N LEU A 55 -4.01 -6.45 6.59
CA LEU A 55 -5.13 -5.51 6.61
C LEU A 55 -4.66 -4.08 6.85
N GLY A 56 -5.34 -3.12 6.24
CA GLY A 56 -5.04 -1.69 6.39
C GLY A 56 -3.76 -1.23 5.69
N VAL A 57 -3.09 -2.11 4.93
CA VAL A 57 -1.85 -1.79 4.21
C VAL A 57 -2.13 -1.57 2.74
N ALA A 58 -1.57 -0.49 2.19
CA ALA A 58 -1.62 -0.24 0.76
C ALA A 58 -1.09 -1.44 -0.02
N THR A 59 -1.89 -1.95 -0.95
CA THR A 59 -1.61 -3.17 -1.71
C THR A 59 -1.58 -2.87 -3.20
N VAL A 60 -0.60 -3.41 -3.88
CA VAL A 60 -0.45 -3.34 -5.33
C VAL A 60 -0.43 -4.74 -5.89
N ILE A 61 -1.33 -5.02 -6.81
CA ILE A 61 -1.29 -6.24 -7.63
C ILE A 61 -0.86 -5.82 -9.03
N THR A 62 0.23 -6.42 -9.51
CA THR A 62 0.65 -6.33 -10.91
C THR A 62 0.23 -7.61 -11.59
N ILE A 63 -0.60 -7.50 -12.63
CA ILE A 63 -1.08 -8.64 -13.42
C ILE A 63 -0.45 -8.55 -14.80
N THR A 64 0.16 -9.64 -15.27
CA THR A 64 0.71 -9.74 -16.62
C THR A 64 0.07 -10.91 -17.34
N ASN A 65 -0.58 -10.65 -18.47
CA ASN A 65 -1.07 -11.68 -19.37
C ASN A 65 0.06 -12.13 -20.28
N GLU A 66 0.61 -13.32 -20.06
CA GLU A 66 1.67 -13.92 -20.87
C GLU A 66 1.13 -14.72 -22.06
N ASP A 67 -0.19 -14.97 -22.12
CA ASP A 67 -0.83 -15.63 -23.24
C ASP A 67 -1.05 -14.68 -24.42
N GLN A 68 -1.43 -15.20 -25.57
CA GLN A 68 -1.82 -14.40 -26.75
C GLN A 68 -3.29 -13.97 -26.68
N GLU A 69 -4.10 -14.77 -26.02
CA GLU A 69 -5.54 -14.58 -25.88
C GLU A 69 -5.83 -13.52 -24.82
N ARG A 70 -7.03 -12.94 -24.93
CA ARG A 70 -7.55 -12.05 -23.92
C ARG A 70 -8.01 -12.85 -22.69
N HIS A 71 -7.66 -12.39 -21.53
CA HIS A 71 -8.17 -12.85 -20.26
C HIS A 71 -8.76 -11.69 -19.46
N ASP A 72 -9.52 -12.00 -18.41
CA ASP A 72 -9.77 -11.03 -17.35
C ASP A 72 -9.24 -11.55 -16.01
N PHE A 73 -8.89 -10.62 -15.16
CA PHE A 73 -8.51 -10.88 -13.79
C PHE A 73 -9.58 -10.32 -12.88
N GLY A 74 -10.36 -11.18 -12.26
CA GLY A 74 -11.43 -10.83 -11.34
C GLY A 74 -11.24 -11.45 -9.97
N SER A 75 -11.79 -10.80 -8.94
CA SER A 75 -11.81 -11.33 -7.57
C SER A 75 -12.81 -10.58 -6.71
N THR A 76 -13.45 -11.28 -5.79
CA THR A 76 -14.31 -10.69 -4.76
C THR A 76 -13.54 -9.85 -3.73
N MET A 77 -12.20 -9.90 -3.73
CA MET A 77 -11.40 -9.09 -2.81
C MET A 77 -11.59 -7.59 -3.00
N PHE A 78 -12.05 -7.15 -4.20
CA PHE A 78 -12.26 -5.74 -4.52
C PHE A 78 -13.67 -5.24 -4.18
N ASP A 79 -14.59 -6.13 -3.77
CA ASP A 79 -15.98 -5.79 -3.52
C ASP A 79 -16.12 -4.67 -2.48
N GLY A 80 -16.68 -3.54 -2.91
CA GLY A 80 -16.91 -2.37 -2.07
C GLY A 80 -15.67 -1.58 -1.68
N LEU A 81 -14.46 -1.97 -2.10
CA LEU A 81 -13.23 -1.25 -1.80
C LEU A 81 -12.96 -0.16 -2.84
N PRO A 82 -12.44 1.00 -2.42
CA PRO A 82 -11.85 1.95 -3.35
C PRO A 82 -10.66 1.33 -4.06
N THR A 83 -10.68 1.33 -5.38
CA THR A 83 -9.61 0.76 -6.21
C THR A 83 -9.15 1.76 -7.27
N ARG A 84 -7.88 1.69 -7.60
CA ARG A 84 -7.27 2.38 -8.73
C ARG A 84 -6.66 1.34 -9.65
N VAL A 85 -7.06 1.37 -10.92
CA VAL A 85 -6.58 0.46 -11.96
C VAL A 85 -5.82 1.25 -13.01
N GLU A 86 -4.65 0.77 -13.37
CA GLU A 86 -3.83 1.30 -14.45
C GLU A 86 -3.63 0.21 -15.51
N SER A 87 -4.04 0.48 -16.74
CA SER A 87 -3.88 -0.45 -17.87
C SER A 87 -3.80 0.32 -19.18
N GLY A 88 -2.82 0.00 -20.01
CA GLY A 88 -2.67 0.61 -21.34
C GLY A 88 -2.54 2.13 -21.34
N GLY A 89 -1.96 2.72 -20.30
CA GLY A 89 -1.84 4.17 -20.13
C GLY A 89 -3.12 4.84 -19.60
N ILE A 90 -4.18 4.09 -19.35
CA ILE A 90 -5.44 4.58 -18.78
C ILE A 90 -5.43 4.33 -17.28
N VAL A 91 -5.86 5.33 -16.51
CA VAL A 91 -6.08 5.23 -15.07
C VAL A 91 -7.56 5.35 -14.78
N SER A 92 -8.11 4.35 -14.11
CA SER A 92 -9.51 4.32 -13.70
C SER A 92 -9.61 4.22 -12.18
N TYR A 93 -10.59 4.91 -11.62
CA TYR A 93 -10.93 4.84 -10.20
C TYR A 93 -12.33 4.29 -10.05
N GLY A 94 -12.53 3.41 -9.09
CA GLY A 94 -13.82 2.83 -8.84
C GLY A 94 -13.96 2.30 -7.42
N ARG A 95 -15.19 1.94 -7.10
CA ARG A 95 -15.53 1.21 -5.88
C ARG A 95 -16.26 -0.06 -6.27
N GLY A 96 -15.78 -1.20 -5.79
CA GLY A 96 -16.39 -2.49 -6.10
C GLY A 96 -16.17 -2.94 -7.54
N ILE A 97 -14.95 -2.72 -8.11
CA ILE A 97 -14.62 -3.27 -9.41
C ILE A 97 -14.66 -4.79 -9.37
N GLY A 98 -15.19 -5.43 -10.42
CA GLY A 98 -15.20 -6.90 -10.54
C GLY A 98 -13.86 -7.47 -10.99
N GLY A 99 -13.09 -6.69 -11.74
CA GLY A 99 -11.81 -7.11 -12.29
C GLY A 99 -11.35 -6.19 -13.43
N VAL A 100 -10.36 -6.67 -14.20
CA VAL A 100 -9.79 -5.95 -15.34
C VAL A 100 -9.57 -6.89 -16.52
N PHE A 101 -9.96 -6.45 -17.73
CA PHE A 101 -9.64 -7.16 -18.97
C PHE A 101 -8.21 -6.86 -19.42
N LEU A 102 -7.54 -7.89 -19.88
CA LEU A 102 -6.15 -7.85 -20.36
C LEU A 102 -6.05 -8.53 -21.72
N ASP A 103 -5.78 -7.76 -22.75
CA ASP A 103 -5.41 -8.33 -24.05
C ASP A 103 -4.10 -9.13 -23.93
N GLY A 104 -3.85 -10.01 -24.87
CA GLY A 104 -2.63 -10.81 -24.89
C GLY A 104 -1.37 -9.97 -24.77
N LYS A 105 -0.42 -10.40 -23.97
CA LYS A 105 0.86 -9.72 -23.70
C LYS A 105 0.75 -8.33 -23.06
N LYS A 106 -0.37 -8.03 -22.42
CA LYS A 106 -0.59 -6.76 -21.70
C LYS A 106 -0.56 -6.96 -20.19
N SER A 107 -0.37 -5.85 -19.50
CA SER A 107 -0.34 -5.82 -18.04
C SER A 107 -1.27 -4.76 -17.48
N ALA A 108 -1.69 -4.96 -16.25
CA ALA A 108 -2.41 -3.98 -15.45
C ALA A 108 -1.88 -3.92 -14.03
N VAL A 109 -2.13 -2.81 -13.36
CA VAL A 109 -1.81 -2.62 -11.94
C VAL A 109 -3.08 -2.24 -11.21
N ILE A 110 -3.40 -2.95 -10.14
CA ILE A 110 -4.53 -2.64 -9.25
C ILE A 110 -3.98 -2.23 -7.90
N ARG A 111 -4.44 -1.07 -7.40
CA ARG A 111 -4.07 -0.52 -6.07
C ARG A 111 -5.32 -0.41 -5.20
N PHE A 112 -5.22 -0.89 -3.98
CA PHE A 112 -6.29 -0.87 -3.00
C PHE A 112 -5.76 -1.04 -1.58
N VAL A 113 -6.63 -0.97 -0.59
CA VAL A 113 -6.34 -1.32 0.80
C VAL A 113 -7.31 -2.42 1.21
N MET A 114 -6.78 -3.58 1.62
CA MET A 114 -7.61 -4.66 2.12
C MET A 114 -8.09 -4.33 3.54
N GLU A 115 -9.39 -4.24 3.73
CA GLU A 115 -10.00 -3.87 5.02
C GLU A 115 -10.63 -5.06 5.75
N ARG A 116 -10.90 -6.16 5.04
CA ARG A 116 -11.61 -7.32 5.58
C ARG A 116 -10.78 -8.59 5.43
N PRO A 117 -10.69 -9.41 6.48
CA PRO A 117 -10.03 -10.72 6.36
C PRO A 117 -10.89 -11.64 5.49
N GLY A 118 -10.26 -12.60 4.86
CA GLY A 118 -10.94 -13.59 4.04
C GLY A 118 -10.00 -14.36 3.13
N ARG A 119 -10.53 -15.39 2.50
CA ARG A 119 -9.90 -16.10 1.40
C ARG A 119 -10.56 -15.63 0.13
N HIS A 120 -9.78 -15.16 -0.83
CA HIS A 120 -10.24 -14.67 -2.12
C HIS A 120 -9.58 -15.48 -3.23
N GLU A 121 -10.35 -15.79 -4.25
CA GLU A 121 -9.89 -16.53 -5.40
C GLU A 121 -9.83 -15.59 -6.61
N PHE A 122 -8.89 -15.85 -7.49
CA PHE A 122 -8.83 -15.21 -8.80
C PHE A 122 -9.69 -16.00 -9.79
N ARG A 123 -10.30 -15.32 -10.72
CA ARG A 123 -11.14 -15.92 -11.75
C ARG A 123 -11.00 -15.19 -13.07
N CYS A 124 -11.18 -15.92 -14.16
CA CYS A 124 -11.36 -15.39 -15.48
C CYS A 124 -12.81 -15.67 -15.91
N SER A 125 -13.58 -14.63 -16.24
CA SER A 125 -14.98 -14.80 -16.66
C SER A 125 -15.10 -15.24 -18.13
N ILE A 126 -14.06 -15.07 -18.91
CA ILE A 126 -14.01 -15.47 -20.33
C ILE A 126 -13.73 -16.97 -20.45
N HIS A 127 -12.92 -17.53 -19.56
CA HIS A 127 -12.51 -18.94 -19.59
C HIS A 127 -12.89 -19.64 -18.29
N GLN A 128 -13.90 -20.49 -18.35
CA GLN A 128 -14.52 -21.09 -17.16
C GLN A 128 -13.63 -22.04 -16.35
N ASN A 129 -12.50 -22.47 -16.89
CA ASN A 129 -11.61 -23.46 -16.26
C ASN A 129 -10.32 -22.85 -15.70
N MET A 130 -10.27 -21.53 -15.50
CA MET A 130 -9.15 -20.79 -14.92
C MET A 130 -9.41 -20.45 -13.46
#